data_8123c748474f8d07879ab529053ecaf5
#
_entry.id   8123c748474f8d07879ab529053ecaf5
#
_cell.length_a   1.000
_cell.length_b   1.000
_cell.length_c   1.000
_cell.angle_alpha   90.00
_cell.angle_beta   90.00
_cell.angle_gamma   90.00
#
_symmetry.space_group_name_H-M   'P 1'
#
loop_
_entity.id
_entity.type
_entity.pdbx_description
1 polymer ?
#
loop_
_entity_poly.entity_id
_entity_poly.type
_entity_poly.pdbx_seq_one_letter_code
_entity_poly.pdbx_strand_id
1 'polypeptide(L)'
;ALSRVVGLFSARGYNIETLTVAPTEDATLSRMTIVTTGSDDVIEQITKHLNRLIEVVKVVDLTEGANIDSVFMLIKVRGVSKEREEMKRTADIFRGCISDVTEKSYTIELTGNKGKLDAFIDSIERTAILETVRTGGSGIGRGERILKV
;
A
#
# COMPACT_ATOMS: atom_id res chain seq x y z
N ALA A 1 -15.21 10.45 9.10
CA ALA A 1 -15.47 9.31 8.21
C ALA A 1 -14.56 8.12 8.50
N LEU A 2 -13.27 8.36 8.69
CA LEU A 2 -12.30 7.28 8.95
C LEU A 2 -12.66 6.46 10.19
N SER A 3 -12.96 7.09 11.30
CA SER A 3 -13.31 6.39 12.55
C SER A 3 -14.57 5.53 12.41
N ARG A 4 -15.53 5.97 11.63
CA ARG A 4 -16.75 5.22 11.37
C ARG A 4 -16.50 4.00 10.49
N VAL A 5 -15.65 4.12 9.48
CA VAL A 5 -15.27 3.00 8.61
C VAL A 5 -14.52 1.95 9.42
N VAL A 6 -13.51 2.35 10.18
CA VAL A 6 -12.74 1.44 11.04
C VAL A 6 -13.63 0.81 12.09
N GLY A 7 -14.52 1.59 12.71
CA GLY A 7 -15.48 1.09 13.70
C GLY A 7 -16.43 0.06 13.10
N LEU A 8 -16.89 0.26 11.87
CA LEU A 8 -17.74 -0.70 11.17
C LEU A 8 -17.03 -2.04 10.97
N PHE A 9 -15.79 -2.03 10.49
CA PHE A 9 -15.01 -3.25 10.29
C PHE A 9 -14.78 -3.97 11.62
N SER A 10 -14.41 -3.23 12.65
CA SER A 10 -14.18 -3.79 13.98
C SER A 10 -15.45 -4.40 14.58
N ALA A 11 -16.57 -3.69 14.52
CA ALA A 11 -17.84 -4.15 15.10
C ALA A 11 -18.39 -5.41 14.41
N ARG A 12 -18.09 -5.58 13.13
CA ARG A 12 -18.55 -6.72 12.34
C ARG A 12 -17.53 -7.85 12.21
N GLY A 13 -16.34 -7.67 12.79
CA GLY A 13 -15.27 -8.66 12.70
C GLY A 13 -14.65 -8.78 11.31
N TYR A 14 -14.79 -7.77 10.47
CA TYR A 14 -14.11 -7.75 9.16
C TYR A 14 -12.63 -7.42 9.33
N ASN A 15 -11.78 -8.07 8.55
CA ASN A 15 -10.35 -7.85 8.61
C ASN A 15 -9.92 -6.71 7.70
N ILE A 16 -9.11 -5.79 8.22
CA ILE A 16 -8.43 -4.77 7.42
C ILE A 16 -6.95 -5.13 7.37
N GLU A 17 -6.45 -5.46 6.18
CA GLU A 17 -5.02 -5.70 6.00
C GLU A 17 -4.26 -4.38 5.89
N THR A 18 -4.75 -3.47 5.05
CA THR A 18 -4.16 -2.15 4.89
C THR A 18 -5.24 -1.09 4.70
N LEU A 19 -4.91 0.13 5.09
CA LEU A 19 -5.79 1.27 4.99
C LEU A 19 -4.96 2.49 4.64
N THR A 20 -5.33 3.15 3.54
CA THR A 20 -4.66 4.37 3.08
C THR A 20 -5.70 5.45 2.86
N VAL A 21 -5.50 6.62 3.46
CA VAL A 21 -6.44 7.75 3.40
C VAL A 21 -5.68 9.02 3.08
N ALA A 22 -6.21 9.79 2.16
CA ALA A 22 -5.69 11.13 1.87
C ALA A 22 -6.78 12.01 1.24
N PRO A 23 -6.69 13.32 1.39
CA PRO A 23 -7.54 14.24 0.64
C PRO A 23 -7.32 14.09 -0.86
N THR A 24 -8.35 14.39 -1.65
CA THR A 24 -8.24 14.46 -3.11
C THR A 24 -7.95 15.91 -3.53
N GLU A 25 -7.92 16.16 -4.83
CA GLU A 25 -7.84 17.54 -5.37
C GLU A 25 -9.02 18.40 -4.94
N ASP A 26 -10.15 17.79 -4.60
CA ASP A 26 -11.27 18.45 -3.93
C ASP A 26 -11.08 18.30 -2.42
N ALA A 27 -10.78 19.36 -1.73
CA ALA A 27 -10.48 19.35 -0.28
C ALA A 27 -11.65 18.86 0.58
N THR A 28 -12.87 18.82 0.04
CA THR A 28 -14.05 18.30 0.75
C THR A 28 -14.16 16.79 0.67
N LEU A 29 -13.39 16.15 -0.22
CA LEU A 29 -13.41 14.71 -0.46
C LEU A 29 -12.07 14.08 -0.13
N SER A 30 -12.11 13.02 0.64
CA SER A 30 -10.96 12.15 0.87
C SER A 30 -11.16 10.82 0.17
N ARG A 31 -10.08 10.25 -0.33
CA ARG A 31 -10.08 8.93 -0.92
C ARG A 31 -9.45 7.94 0.04
N MET A 32 -10.10 6.80 0.19
CA MET A 32 -9.67 5.73 1.06
C MET A 32 -9.50 4.46 0.23
N THR A 33 -8.35 3.81 0.35
CA THR A 33 -8.13 2.49 -0.23
C THR A 33 -8.02 1.49 0.91
N ILE A 34 -8.91 0.51 0.92
CA ILE A 34 -8.97 -0.53 1.94
C ILE A 34 -8.66 -1.86 1.28
N VAL A 35 -7.68 -2.57 1.82
CA VAL A 35 -7.39 -3.95 1.44
C VAL A 35 -7.92 -4.85 2.55
N THR A 36 -8.83 -5.73 2.18
CA THR A 36 -9.47 -6.66 3.10
C THR A 36 -9.50 -8.05 2.48
N THR A 37 -9.64 -9.06 3.31
CA THR A 37 -9.80 -10.44 2.88
C THR A 37 -11.12 -11.00 3.37
N GLY A 38 -11.72 -11.86 2.58
CA GLY A 38 -12.98 -12.51 2.90
C GLY A 38 -13.56 -13.23 1.68
N SER A 39 -14.60 -14.00 1.90
CA SER A 39 -15.36 -14.61 0.81
C SER A 39 -16.08 -13.54 -0.01
N ASP A 40 -16.56 -13.90 -1.19
CA ASP A 40 -17.33 -12.98 -2.04
C ASP A 40 -18.56 -12.44 -1.30
N ASP A 41 -19.22 -13.27 -0.50
CA ASP A 41 -20.36 -12.85 0.32
C ASP A 41 -19.98 -11.81 1.35
N VAL A 42 -18.82 -11.97 1.99
CA VAL A 42 -18.31 -11.00 2.98
C VAL A 42 -17.97 -9.68 2.30
N ILE A 43 -17.33 -9.71 1.14
CA ILE A 43 -16.98 -8.51 0.37
C ILE A 43 -18.25 -7.77 -0.05
N GLU A 44 -19.27 -8.48 -0.49
CA GLU A 44 -20.56 -7.88 -0.82
C GLU A 44 -21.20 -7.20 0.39
N GLN A 45 -21.16 -7.85 1.56
CA GLN A 45 -21.68 -7.26 2.80
C GLN A 45 -20.92 -6.00 3.19
N ILE A 46 -19.59 -6.02 3.08
CA ILE A 46 -18.75 -4.86 3.37
C ILE A 46 -19.16 -3.68 2.49
N THR A 47 -19.31 -3.91 1.19
CA THR A 47 -19.71 -2.88 0.23
C THR A 47 -21.07 -2.29 0.59
N LYS A 48 -22.04 -3.14 0.93
CA LYS A 48 -23.38 -2.70 1.35
C LYS A 48 -23.34 -1.86 2.62
N HIS A 49 -22.56 -2.28 3.62
CA HIS A 49 -22.48 -1.55 4.88
C HIS A 49 -21.76 -0.22 4.71
N LEU A 50 -20.72 -0.16 3.90
CA LEU A 50 -20.01 1.09 3.59
C LEU A 50 -20.95 2.09 2.89
N ASN A 51 -21.75 1.62 1.95
CA ASN A 51 -22.71 2.48 1.24
C ASN A 51 -23.81 3.04 2.13
N ARG A 52 -24.06 2.44 3.28
CA ARG A 52 -25.05 2.92 4.25
C ARG A 52 -24.52 4.03 5.16
N LEU A 53 -23.22 4.21 5.23
CA LEU A 53 -22.63 5.30 6.02
C LEU A 53 -22.86 6.63 5.29
N ILE A 54 -23.45 7.59 6.00
CA ILE A 54 -23.77 8.93 5.43
C ILE A 54 -22.52 9.62 4.90
N GLU A 55 -21.39 9.44 5.57
CA GLU A 55 -20.14 10.07 5.23
C GLU A 55 -19.44 9.44 4.02
N VAL A 56 -19.88 8.25 3.60
CA VAL A 56 -19.35 7.55 2.43
C VAL A 56 -20.16 7.95 1.20
N VAL A 57 -19.52 8.63 0.27
CA VAL A 57 -20.18 9.14 -0.94
C VAL A 57 -20.25 8.10 -2.02
N LYS A 58 -19.18 7.33 -2.22
CA LYS A 58 -19.13 6.27 -3.22
C LYS A 58 -18.11 5.20 -2.88
N VAL A 59 -18.45 3.94 -3.22
CA VAL A 59 -17.59 2.79 -3.03
C VAL A 59 -17.45 2.04 -4.36
N VAL A 60 -16.24 1.64 -4.70
CA VAL A 60 -15.95 0.79 -5.87
C VAL A 60 -15.07 -0.36 -5.42
N ASP A 61 -15.43 -1.57 -5.84
CA ASP A 61 -14.57 -2.75 -5.68
C ASP A 61 -13.59 -2.82 -6.86
N LEU A 62 -12.31 -2.55 -6.60
CA LEU A 62 -11.28 -2.54 -7.63
C LEU A 62 -10.88 -3.94 -8.11
N THR A 63 -11.23 -4.99 -7.38
CA THR A 63 -10.96 -6.36 -7.81
C THR A 63 -11.83 -6.76 -9.00
N GLU A 64 -12.92 -6.07 -9.22
CA GLU A 64 -13.82 -6.26 -10.36
C GLU A 64 -13.34 -5.48 -11.58
N GLY A 65 -12.25 -5.90 -12.18
CA GLY A 65 -11.71 -5.28 -13.37
C GLY A 65 -10.25 -4.87 -13.23
N ALA A 66 -9.72 -4.31 -14.30
CA ALA A 66 -8.31 -3.90 -14.31
C ALA A 66 -8.09 -2.68 -13.43
N ASN A 67 -7.07 -2.75 -12.60
CA ASN A 67 -6.71 -1.67 -11.69
C ASN A 67 -5.19 -1.54 -11.61
N ILE A 68 -4.75 -0.42 -11.08
CA ILE A 68 -3.37 -0.17 -10.69
C ILE A 68 -3.35 -0.01 -9.20
N ASP A 69 -2.54 -0.79 -8.51
CA ASP A 69 -2.28 -0.64 -7.10
C ASP A 69 -0.81 -0.35 -6.86
N SER A 70 -0.52 0.52 -5.93
CA SER A 70 0.84 0.92 -5.63
C SER A 70 1.06 1.03 -4.13
N VAL A 71 2.16 0.45 -3.67
CA VAL A 71 2.62 0.49 -2.29
C VAL A 71 3.97 1.20 -2.27
N PHE A 72 4.16 2.05 -1.29
CA PHE A 72 5.42 2.74 -1.06
C PHE A 72 6.17 2.07 0.10
N MET A 73 7.49 1.96 -0.02
CA MET A 73 8.33 1.39 1.02
C MET A 73 9.61 2.18 1.19
N LEU A 74 10.01 2.39 2.43
CA LEU A 74 11.35 2.80 2.80
C LEU A 74 12.00 1.65 3.56
N ILE A 75 13.17 1.24 3.12
CA ILE A 75 13.91 0.17 3.78
C ILE A 75 15.33 0.63 4.06
N LYS A 76 15.74 0.50 5.30
CA LYS A 76 17.10 0.80 5.72
C LYS A 76 17.88 -0.49 5.82
N VAL A 77 18.98 -0.57 5.11
CA VAL A 77 19.82 -1.76 5.06
C VAL A 77 21.24 -1.43 5.48
N ARG A 78 21.87 -2.40 6.13
CA ARG A 78 23.27 -2.31 6.45
C ARG A 78 24.07 -2.47 5.15
N GLY A 79 24.99 -1.56 4.90
CA GLY A 79 25.82 -1.62 3.72
C GLY A 79 27.25 -1.26 4.06
N VAL A 80 28.11 -2.27 4.21
CA VAL A 80 29.53 -2.12 4.49
C VAL A 80 30.31 -2.92 3.45
N SER A 81 31.32 -2.32 2.85
CA SER A 81 32.23 -2.96 1.89
C SER A 81 31.50 -3.56 0.67
N LYS A 82 31.65 -4.87 0.43
CA LYS A 82 31.08 -5.56 -0.73
C LYS A 82 29.55 -5.59 -0.74
N GLU A 83 28.92 -5.62 0.42
CA GLU A 83 27.48 -5.60 0.55
C GLU A 83 26.89 -4.33 -0.07
N ARG A 84 27.65 -3.28 -0.09
CA ARG A 84 27.28 -1.96 -0.60
C ARG A 84 26.97 -1.97 -2.09
N GLU A 85 27.84 -2.59 -2.87
CA GLU A 85 27.67 -2.69 -4.33
C GLU A 85 26.52 -3.59 -4.70
N GLU A 86 26.37 -4.72 -4.00
CA GLU A 86 25.25 -5.64 -4.20
C GLU A 86 23.93 -4.97 -3.92
N MET A 87 23.85 -4.20 -2.84
CA MET A 87 22.64 -3.51 -2.45
C MET A 87 22.24 -2.45 -3.46
N LYS A 88 23.21 -1.69 -3.95
CA LYS A 88 22.97 -0.70 -5.00
C LYS A 88 22.49 -1.35 -6.29
N ARG A 89 23.09 -2.47 -6.68
CA ARG A 89 22.68 -3.23 -7.85
C ARG A 89 21.25 -3.76 -7.71
N THR A 90 20.92 -4.33 -6.55
CA THR A 90 19.57 -4.82 -6.27
C THR A 90 18.56 -3.68 -6.32
N ALA A 91 18.86 -2.54 -5.73
CA ALA A 91 18.00 -1.35 -5.80
C ALA A 91 17.77 -0.92 -7.25
N ASP A 92 18.80 -0.90 -8.07
CA ASP A 92 18.69 -0.51 -9.50
C ASP A 92 17.83 -1.50 -10.28
N ILE A 93 17.99 -2.82 -10.04
CA ILE A 93 17.20 -3.86 -10.69
C ILE A 93 15.70 -3.67 -10.42
N PHE A 94 15.34 -3.33 -9.20
CA PHE A 94 13.94 -3.10 -8.80
C PHE A 94 13.48 -1.67 -9.03
N ARG A 95 14.32 -0.82 -9.63
CA ARG A 95 14.04 0.60 -9.88
C ARG A 95 13.77 1.40 -8.61
N GLY A 96 14.45 1.03 -7.54
CA GLY A 96 14.43 1.79 -6.30
C GLY A 96 15.36 2.99 -6.37
N CYS A 97 15.13 3.93 -5.48
CA CYS A 97 15.97 5.11 -5.32
C CYS A 97 16.69 5.06 -3.98
N ILE A 98 17.95 5.44 -3.94
CA ILE A 98 18.67 5.58 -2.68
C ILE A 98 18.38 6.97 -2.14
N SER A 99 17.66 7.02 -1.00
CA SER A 99 17.22 8.27 -0.38
C SER A 99 18.19 8.83 0.64
N ASP A 100 18.99 7.95 1.24
CA ASP A 100 19.99 8.34 2.23
C ASP A 100 21.15 7.34 2.24
N VAL A 101 22.34 7.83 2.48
CA VAL A 101 23.56 7.03 2.53
C VAL A 101 24.41 7.48 3.71
N THR A 102 24.81 6.53 4.54
CA THR A 102 25.85 6.74 5.54
C THR A 102 27.01 5.76 5.31
N GLU A 103 28.03 5.82 6.12
CA GLU A 103 29.14 4.86 6.02
C GLU A 103 28.69 3.41 6.29
N LYS A 104 27.60 3.23 7.02
CA LYS A 104 27.15 1.92 7.50
C LYS A 104 25.80 1.48 6.94
N SER A 105 25.05 2.36 6.30
CA SER A 105 23.70 2.06 5.86
C SER A 105 23.28 2.79 4.60
N TYR A 106 22.30 2.20 3.92
CA TYR A 106 21.52 2.84 2.87
C TYR A 106 20.06 2.84 3.25
N THR A 107 19.35 3.90 2.92
CA THR A 107 17.90 3.92 2.91
C THR A 107 17.43 3.91 1.47
N ILE A 108 16.64 2.91 1.11
CA ILE A 108 16.14 2.72 -0.25
C ILE A 108 14.64 2.97 -0.26
N GLU A 109 14.21 3.76 -1.24
CA GLU A 109 12.82 4.05 -1.51
C GLU A 109 12.37 3.20 -2.70
N LEU A 110 11.28 2.47 -2.55
CA LEU A 110 10.74 1.59 -3.57
C LEU A 110 9.22 1.72 -3.65
N THR A 111 8.72 1.81 -4.87
CA THR A 111 7.29 1.87 -5.14
C THR A 111 6.91 0.78 -6.13
N GLY A 112 5.78 0.15 -5.92
CA GLY A 112 5.26 -0.88 -6.80
C GLY A 112 4.13 -1.65 -6.14
N ASN A 113 3.70 -2.74 -6.76
CA ASN A 113 2.71 -3.60 -6.14
C ASN A 113 3.35 -4.42 -5.00
N LYS A 114 2.52 -5.05 -4.21
CA LYS A 114 2.96 -5.86 -3.07
C LYS A 114 3.97 -6.93 -3.48
N GLY A 115 3.73 -7.60 -4.60
CA GLY A 115 4.62 -8.67 -5.08
C GLY A 115 6.02 -8.17 -5.40
N LYS A 116 6.13 -7.00 -6.00
CA LYS A 116 7.44 -6.38 -6.29
C LYS A 116 8.20 -6.05 -5.00
N LEU A 117 7.52 -5.46 -4.02
CA LEU A 117 8.14 -5.11 -2.74
C LEU A 117 8.56 -6.35 -1.96
N ASP A 118 7.72 -7.37 -1.94
CA ASP A 118 8.05 -8.64 -1.29
C ASP A 118 9.25 -9.33 -1.96
N ALA A 119 9.31 -9.32 -3.28
CA ALA A 119 10.44 -9.86 -4.04
C ALA A 119 11.74 -9.10 -3.73
N PHE A 120 11.66 -7.78 -3.58
CA PHE A 120 12.81 -6.97 -3.20
C PHE A 120 13.32 -7.36 -1.81
N ILE A 121 12.44 -7.49 -0.83
CA ILE A 121 12.79 -7.90 0.52
C ILE A 121 13.42 -9.30 0.51
N ASP A 122 12.85 -10.22 -0.25
CA ASP A 122 13.36 -11.60 -0.35
C ASP A 122 14.74 -11.68 -1.01
N SER A 123 15.09 -10.70 -1.84
CA SER A 123 16.41 -10.62 -2.49
C SER A 123 17.51 -10.11 -1.57
N ILE A 124 17.17 -9.59 -0.40
CA ILE A 124 18.09 -9.04 0.59
C ILE A 124 18.22 -10.01 1.76
N GLU A 125 19.43 -10.18 2.27
CA GLU A 125 19.62 -10.93 3.51
C GLU A 125 18.87 -10.25 4.66
N ARG A 126 18.04 -11.00 5.35
CA ARG A 126 17.23 -10.46 6.46
C ARG A 126 18.07 -9.82 7.56
N THR A 127 19.27 -10.35 7.80
CA THR A 127 20.20 -9.80 8.78
C THR A 127 20.75 -8.43 8.38
N ALA A 128 20.67 -8.06 7.12
CA ALA A 128 21.08 -6.75 6.62
C ALA A 128 19.98 -5.70 6.76
N ILE A 129 18.73 -6.10 6.94
CA ILE A 129 17.60 -5.18 7.08
C ILE A 129 17.58 -4.62 8.50
N LEU A 130 17.74 -3.30 8.63
CA LEU A 130 17.71 -2.61 9.90
C LEU A 130 16.31 -2.14 10.29
N GLU A 131 15.57 -1.64 9.32
CA GLU A 131 14.24 -1.08 9.56
C GLU A 131 13.46 -1.02 8.26
N THR A 132 12.17 -1.24 8.32
CA THR A 132 11.28 -1.16 7.17
C THR A 132 10.02 -0.39 7.52
N VAL A 133 9.63 0.54 6.63
CA VAL A 133 8.35 1.24 6.69
C VAL A 133 7.62 0.99 5.38
N ARG A 134 6.39 0.52 5.45
CA ARG A 134 5.52 0.33 4.27
C ARG A 134 4.21 1.06 4.48
N THR A 135 3.71 1.67 3.40
CA THR A 135 2.34 2.16 3.37
C THR A 135 1.39 1.03 2.97
N GLY A 136 0.09 1.26 3.14
CA GLY A 136 -0.92 0.45 2.50
C GLY A 136 -0.93 0.70 0.98
N GLY A 137 -1.63 -0.15 0.25
CA GLY A 137 -1.82 0.02 -1.17
C GLY A 137 -2.74 1.19 -1.49
N SER A 138 -2.42 1.93 -2.54
CA SER A 138 -3.32 2.92 -3.14
C SER A 138 -3.76 2.37 -4.49
N GLY A 139 -5.07 2.31 -4.71
CA GLY A 139 -5.64 1.69 -5.90
C GLY A 139 -6.42 2.67 -6.76
N ILE A 140 -6.35 2.45 -8.07
CA ILE A 140 -7.08 3.22 -9.06
C ILE A 140 -7.44 2.32 -10.25
N GLY A 141 -8.63 2.53 -10.82
CA GLY A 141 -9.02 1.81 -12.04
C GLY A 141 -8.13 2.17 -13.22
N ARG A 142 -7.95 1.23 -14.13
CA ARG A 142 -7.17 1.48 -15.35
C ARG A 142 -7.99 2.21 -16.39
N GLY A 143 -7.28 3.00 -17.21
CA GLY A 143 -7.85 3.68 -18.35
C GLY A 143 -8.92 4.70 -17.95
N GLU A 144 -10.09 4.59 -18.57
CA GLU A 144 -11.20 5.53 -18.38
C GLU A 144 -12.09 5.21 -17.18
N ARG A 145 -11.81 4.12 -16.48
CA ARG A 145 -12.55 3.72 -15.28
C ARG A 145 -12.18 4.64 -14.11
N ILE A 146 -13.11 5.44 -13.67
CA ILE A 146 -12.90 6.42 -12.60
C ILE A 146 -13.92 6.23 -11.48
N LEU A 147 -13.52 6.61 -10.27
CA LEU A 147 -14.43 6.72 -9.13
C LEU A 147 -15.04 8.11 -9.17
N LYS A 148 -16.20 8.20 -9.78
CA LYS A 148 -16.90 9.48 -9.97
C LYS A 148 -18.00 9.66 -8.93
N VAL A 149 -17.96 10.79 -8.29
CA VAL A 149 -18.95 11.21 -7.29
C VAL A 149 -20.10 11.97 -7.95
#